data_364aaaff08d1406083d13a22e0207516
#
_entry.id   364aaaff08d1406083d13a22e0207516
#
_cell.length_a   1.000
_cell.length_b   1.000
_cell.length_c   1.000
_cell.angle_alpha   90.00
_cell.angle_beta   90.00
_cell.angle_gamma   90.00
#
_symmetry.space_group_name_H-M   'P 1'
#
loop_
_entity.id
_entity.type
_entity.pdbx_description
1 polymer ?
#
loop_
_entity_poly.entity_id
_entity_poly.type
_entity_poly.pdbx_seq_one_letter_code
_entity_poly.pdbx_strand_id
1 'polypeptide(L)'
;GIGSVRQDINMSINGGNRVELKGFQDLRSMPQVIENEIKRQLEIIKQGKKVEKEVRMVHPDGTTTFLRPLPGASRLYPETDLPTIPITKELLKSIKKSELISEKVERLEQDYGLNTELAKALVKENKLGVFEEFHKEFGMPEIIARTLILTIKDLKSRLNLNSDKLTKKDFEEVFNYVKDGKIEKDAVPKVLEDKLRGTF
;
A
#
# COMPACT_ATOMS: atom_id res chain seq x y z
N GLY A 1 16.94 3.92 28.20
CA GLY A 1 18.12 3.32 27.62
C GLY A 1 18.10 3.39 26.12
N ILE A 2 19.22 3.37 25.48
CA ILE A 2 19.33 3.33 24.03
C ILE A 2 18.63 2.06 23.54
N GLY A 3 17.63 2.20 22.68
CA GLY A 3 16.94 1.06 22.08
C GLY A 3 15.72 0.54 22.85
N SER A 4 15.18 1.26 23.83
CA SER A 4 13.89 0.89 24.40
C SER A 4 12.77 1.12 23.39
N VAL A 5 12.09 0.05 23.00
CA VAL A 5 10.87 0.13 22.20
C VAL A 5 9.74 0.60 23.11
N ARG A 6 9.10 1.71 22.75
CA ARG A 6 7.91 2.20 23.42
C ARG A 6 6.70 1.83 22.59
N GLN A 7 5.75 1.14 23.20
CA GLN A 7 4.52 0.75 22.53
C GLN A 7 3.31 1.21 23.33
N ASP A 8 2.27 1.60 22.61
CA ASP A 8 0.98 1.98 23.15
C ASP A 8 -0.09 1.07 22.48
N ILE A 9 -1.02 0.54 23.28
CA ILE A 9 -2.13 -0.27 22.80
C ILE A 9 -3.41 0.56 22.88
N ASN A 10 -4.14 0.63 21.77
CA ASN A 10 -5.48 1.18 21.74
C ASN A 10 -6.49 0.04 21.62
N MET A 11 -7.42 -0.07 22.55
CA MET A 11 -8.42 -1.11 22.54
C MET A 11 -9.79 -0.62 22.97
N SER A 12 -10.82 -1.34 22.56
CA SER A 12 -12.20 -1.20 23.00
C SER A 12 -12.90 -2.54 22.86
N ILE A 13 -13.92 -2.77 23.66
CA ILE A 13 -14.82 -3.93 23.54
C ILE A 13 -16.20 -3.44 23.09
N ASN A 14 -17.07 -4.38 22.69
CA ASN A 14 -18.44 -4.04 22.33
C ASN A 14 -19.16 -3.39 23.52
N GLY A 15 -19.76 -2.23 23.29
CA GLY A 15 -20.40 -1.41 24.32
C GLY A 15 -19.45 -0.56 25.17
N GLY A 16 -18.13 -0.67 24.96
CA GLY A 16 -17.11 0.16 25.60
C GLY A 16 -16.59 1.30 24.72
N ASN A 17 -15.82 2.20 25.32
CA ASN A 17 -15.08 3.23 24.61
C ASN A 17 -13.60 2.85 24.46
N ARG A 18 -12.90 3.56 23.57
CA ARG A 18 -11.47 3.39 23.34
C ARG A 18 -10.66 3.80 24.58
N VAL A 19 -9.80 2.90 25.01
CA VAL A 19 -8.80 3.12 26.04
C VAL A 19 -7.42 2.95 25.44
N GLU A 20 -6.50 3.85 25.77
CA GLU A 20 -5.10 3.79 25.36
C GLU A 20 -4.25 3.33 26.55
N LEU A 21 -3.56 2.19 26.40
CA LEU A 21 -2.69 1.61 27.41
C LEU A 21 -1.24 1.98 27.09
N LYS A 22 -0.57 2.63 28.03
CA LYS A 22 0.82 3.14 27.89
C LYS A 22 1.75 2.50 28.89
N GLY A 23 3.05 2.53 28.57
CA GLY A 23 4.10 2.09 29.48
C GLY A 23 4.57 0.67 29.27
N PHE A 24 4.24 0.05 28.17
CA PHE A 24 4.77 -1.27 27.82
C PHE A 24 6.27 -1.20 27.58
N GLN A 25 7.01 -2.06 28.29
CA GLN A 25 8.43 -2.29 28.06
C GLN A 25 8.72 -3.72 27.62
N ASP A 26 7.88 -4.68 28.00
CA ASP A 26 7.96 -6.08 27.59
C ASP A 26 6.76 -6.46 26.73
N LEU A 27 7.04 -6.84 25.47
CA LEU A 27 6.02 -7.30 24.52
C LEU A 27 5.29 -8.57 24.98
N ARG A 28 5.93 -9.39 25.80
CA ARG A 28 5.35 -10.64 26.32
C ARG A 28 4.22 -10.39 27.30
N SER A 29 4.21 -9.24 27.97
CA SER A 29 3.14 -8.87 28.90
C SER A 29 1.87 -8.38 28.20
N MET A 30 1.92 -8.03 26.93
CA MET A 30 0.77 -7.48 26.20
C MET A 30 -0.49 -8.33 26.26
N PRO A 31 -0.47 -9.65 25.99
CA PRO A 31 -1.68 -10.47 26.05
C PRO A 31 -2.34 -10.41 27.42
N GLN A 32 -1.58 -10.52 28.50
CA GLN A 32 -2.09 -10.45 29.87
C GLN A 32 -2.73 -9.11 30.18
N VAL A 33 -2.11 -8.02 29.79
CA VAL A 33 -2.63 -6.66 30.00
C VAL A 33 -3.91 -6.43 29.23
N ILE A 34 -3.99 -6.91 27.98
CA ILE A 34 -5.21 -6.85 27.16
C ILE A 34 -6.34 -7.63 27.84
N GLU A 35 -6.09 -8.85 28.32
CA GLU A 35 -7.09 -9.65 29.04
C GLU A 35 -7.59 -8.96 30.30
N ASN A 36 -6.68 -8.38 31.09
CA ASN A 36 -7.03 -7.64 32.29
C ASN A 36 -7.90 -6.41 31.99
N GLU A 37 -7.57 -5.69 30.91
CA GLU A 37 -8.35 -4.53 30.49
C GLU A 37 -9.73 -4.94 29.94
N ILE A 38 -9.82 -6.06 29.21
CA ILE A 38 -11.12 -6.63 28.78
C ILE A 38 -11.99 -6.92 30.00
N LYS A 39 -11.45 -7.60 31.00
CA LYS A 39 -12.17 -7.90 32.24
C LYS A 39 -12.66 -6.64 32.94
N ARG A 40 -11.79 -5.64 33.07
CA ARG A 40 -12.13 -4.34 33.68
C ARG A 40 -13.28 -3.67 32.93
N GLN A 41 -13.22 -3.57 31.60
CA GLN A 41 -14.27 -2.94 30.80
C GLN A 41 -15.59 -3.70 30.89
N LEU A 42 -15.56 -5.04 30.86
CA LEU A 42 -16.74 -5.87 31.04
C LEU A 42 -17.42 -5.66 32.40
N GLU A 43 -16.64 -5.54 33.48
CA GLU A 43 -17.15 -5.28 34.82
C GLU A 43 -17.86 -3.92 34.91
N ILE A 44 -17.26 -2.87 34.33
CA ILE A 44 -17.87 -1.54 34.27
C ILE A 44 -19.22 -1.59 33.52
N ILE A 45 -19.25 -2.27 32.38
CA ILE A 45 -20.48 -2.41 31.57
C ILE A 45 -21.54 -3.22 32.31
N LYS A 46 -21.16 -4.32 32.99
CA LYS A 46 -22.09 -5.12 33.81
C LYS A 46 -22.72 -4.32 34.94
N GLN A 47 -21.98 -3.31 35.47
CA GLN A 47 -22.51 -2.40 36.49
C GLN A 47 -23.42 -1.32 35.92
N GLY A 48 -23.72 -1.33 34.61
CA GLY A 48 -24.48 -0.28 33.93
C GLY A 48 -23.73 1.03 33.75
N LYS A 49 -22.43 1.04 34.01
CA LYS A 49 -21.58 2.23 33.84
C LYS A 49 -20.97 2.27 32.46
N LYS A 50 -20.59 3.47 32.03
CA LYS A 50 -19.92 3.72 30.76
C LYS A 50 -18.40 3.63 30.94
N VAL A 51 -17.71 2.93 30.04
CA VAL A 51 -16.25 2.98 29.93
C VAL A 51 -15.88 4.34 29.36
N GLU A 52 -15.10 5.12 30.09
CA GLU A 52 -14.67 6.44 29.62
C GLU A 52 -13.51 6.32 28.60
N LYS A 53 -13.39 7.35 27.74
CA LYS A 53 -12.25 7.49 26.83
C LYS A 53 -11.04 7.98 27.62
N GLU A 54 -10.13 7.10 27.95
CA GLU A 54 -9.02 7.43 28.85
C GLU A 54 -7.70 6.81 28.39
N VAL A 55 -6.62 7.40 28.86
CA VAL A 55 -5.27 6.86 28.80
C VAL A 55 -4.94 6.26 30.15
N ARG A 56 -4.44 5.02 30.17
CA ARG A 56 -4.08 4.28 31.37
C ARG A 56 -2.61 3.89 31.35
N MET A 57 -1.96 3.96 32.48
CA MET A 57 -0.60 3.48 32.67
C MET A 57 -0.62 1.99 33.01
N VAL A 58 0.19 1.21 32.31
CA VAL A 58 0.39 -0.21 32.56
C VAL A 58 1.49 -0.40 33.59
N HIS A 59 1.25 -1.28 34.58
CA HIS A 59 2.21 -1.67 35.60
C HIS A 59 2.85 -3.03 35.28
N PRO A 60 4.02 -3.36 35.89
CA PRO A 60 4.69 -4.64 35.64
C PRO A 60 3.86 -5.88 35.99
N ASP A 61 2.90 -5.75 36.90
CA ASP A 61 1.98 -6.82 37.32
C ASP A 61 0.80 -7.01 36.33
N GLY A 62 0.75 -6.22 35.26
CA GLY A 62 -0.32 -6.26 34.26
C GLY A 62 -1.59 -5.49 34.64
N THR A 63 -1.58 -4.80 35.78
CA THR A 63 -2.66 -3.88 36.15
C THR A 63 -2.53 -2.54 35.45
N THR A 64 -3.61 -1.74 35.47
CA THR A 64 -3.60 -0.42 34.86
C THR A 64 -4.19 0.63 35.79
N THR A 65 -3.64 1.84 35.79
CA THR A 65 -4.18 3.00 36.50
C THR A 65 -4.53 4.13 35.55
N PHE A 66 -5.53 4.91 35.90
CA PHE A 66 -5.92 6.10 35.14
C PHE A 66 -4.75 7.09 35.08
N LEU A 67 -4.41 7.56 33.90
CA LEU A 67 -3.37 8.57 33.67
C LEU A 67 -3.95 9.93 33.33
N ARG A 68 -4.86 9.96 32.33
CA ARG A 68 -5.52 11.19 31.87
C ARG A 68 -6.67 10.83 30.91
N PRO A 69 -7.61 11.77 30.65
CA PRO A 69 -8.56 11.60 29.58
C PRO A 69 -7.86 11.43 28.23
N LEU A 70 -8.46 10.62 27.33
CA LEU A 70 -7.97 10.52 25.97
C LEU A 70 -8.19 11.84 25.25
N PRO A 71 -7.16 12.43 24.62
CA PRO A 71 -7.32 13.69 23.92
C PRO A 71 -8.35 13.56 22.79
N GLY A 72 -9.31 14.47 22.78
CA GLY A 72 -10.27 14.61 21.71
C GLY A 72 -9.81 15.64 20.66
N ALA A 73 -10.73 16.00 19.76
CA ALA A 73 -10.50 17.00 18.71
C ALA A 73 -10.09 18.39 19.26
N SER A 74 -10.34 18.66 20.54
CA SER A 74 -9.92 19.91 21.22
C SER A 74 -8.41 20.12 21.28
N ARG A 75 -7.59 19.12 20.92
CA ARG A 75 -6.13 19.26 20.78
C ARG A 75 -5.67 19.68 19.39
N LEU A 76 -6.57 19.72 18.44
CA LEU A 76 -6.30 20.24 17.10
C LEU A 76 -6.55 21.73 17.12
N TYR A 77 -5.52 22.51 17.37
CA TYR A 77 -5.58 23.96 17.29
C TYR A 77 -5.58 24.39 15.82
N PRO A 78 -6.33 25.47 15.45
CA PRO A 78 -6.07 26.14 14.19
C PRO A 78 -4.61 26.60 14.15
N GLU A 79 -3.90 26.32 13.06
CA GLU A 79 -2.57 26.89 12.85
C GLU A 79 -2.70 28.41 12.68
N THR A 80 -1.98 29.18 13.50
CA THR A 80 -2.05 30.63 13.47
C THR A 80 -1.34 31.23 12.26
N ASP A 81 -0.38 30.50 11.71
CA ASP A 81 0.44 30.93 10.58
C ASP A 81 -0.13 30.51 9.20
N LEU A 82 -1.20 29.72 9.19
CA LEU A 82 -1.85 29.26 7.98
C LEU A 82 -3.32 29.66 7.96
N PRO A 83 -3.79 30.26 6.85
CA PRO A 83 -5.22 30.54 6.70
C PRO A 83 -6.03 29.23 6.60
N THR A 84 -7.26 29.26 7.07
CA THR A 84 -8.18 28.13 6.92
C THR A 84 -8.50 27.88 5.45
N ILE A 85 -8.44 26.64 5.02
CA ILE A 85 -8.84 26.24 3.66
C ILE A 85 -10.29 25.76 3.71
N PRO A 86 -11.26 26.52 3.13
CA PRO A 86 -12.65 26.10 3.10
C PRO A 86 -12.84 24.93 2.14
N ILE A 87 -13.43 23.84 2.65
CA ILE A 87 -13.81 22.68 1.82
C ILE A 87 -15.16 23.00 1.17
N THR A 88 -15.10 23.66 0.01
CA THR A 88 -16.32 24.06 -0.72
C THR A 88 -16.85 22.90 -1.58
N LYS A 89 -18.13 23.00 -1.99
CA LYS A 89 -18.74 22.02 -2.91
C LYS A 89 -18.03 22.01 -4.27
N GLU A 90 -17.55 23.16 -4.71
CA GLU A 90 -16.80 23.33 -5.97
C GLU A 90 -15.45 22.61 -5.89
N LEU A 91 -14.72 22.78 -4.78
CA LEU A 91 -13.47 22.07 -4.53
C LEU A 91 -13.70 20.55 -4.55
N LEU A 92 -14.72 20.06 -3.84
CA LEU A 92 -15.04 18.64 -3.84
C LEU A 92 -15.39 18.09 -5.23
N LYS A 93 -16.13 18.85 -6.04
CA LYS A 93 -16.45 18.49 -7.43
C LYS A 93 -15.22 18.48 -8.36
N SER A 94 -14.22 19.31 -8.08
CA SER A 94 -13.00 19.38 -8.88
C SER A 94 -12.08 18.18 -8.63
N ILE A 95 -12.22 17.51 -7.49
CA ILE A 95 -11.40 16.35 -7.13
C ILE A 95 -11.93 15.11 -7.86
N LYS A 96 -11.15 14.63 -8.82
CA LYS A 96 -11.41 13.32 -9.45
C LYS A 96 -10.97 12.22 -8.49
N LYS A 97 -11.91 11.37 -8.09
CA LYS A 97 -11.58 10.18 -7.31
C LYS A 97 -10.66 9.28 -8.15
N SER A 98 -9.48 8.99 -7.64
CA SER A 98 -8.59 8.02 -8.28
C SER A 98 -9.20 6.63 -8.18
N GLU A 99 -9.09 5.87 -9.25
CA GLU A 99 -9.45 4.45 -9.29
C GLU A 99 -8.67 3.68 -8.21
N LEU A 100 -9.35 2.84 -7.46
CA LEU A 100 -8.70 2.01 -6.43
C LEU A 100 -7.75 0.99 -7.08
N ILE A 101 -6.77 0.52 -6.33
CA ILE A 101 -5.83 -0.51 -6.82
C ILE A 101 -6.58 -1.78 -7.23
N SER A 102 -7.57 -2.20 -6.45
CA SER A 102 -8.43 -3.36 -6.77
C SER A 102 -9.20 -3.15 -8.07
N GLU A 103 -9.82 -1.99 -8.25
CA GLU A 103 -10.57 -1.63 -9.45
C GLU A 103 -9.67 -1.64 -10.71
N LYS A 104 -8.43 -1.14 -10.58
CA LYS A 104 -7.42 -1.19 -11.67
C LYS A 104 -7.06 -2.62 -12.05
N VAL A 105 -6.87 -3.49 -11.06
CA VAL A 105 -6.55 -4.90 -11.31
C VAL A 105 -7.71 -5.60 -12.00
N GLU A 106 -8.93 -5.45 -11.50
CA GLU A 106 -10.13 -6.03 -12.12
C GLU A 106 -10.32 -5.54 -13.55
N ARG A 107 -10.13 -4.24 -13.81
CA ARG A 107 -10.18 -3.67 -15.15
C ARG A 107 -9.12 -4.28 -16.09
N LEU A 108 -7.90 -4.46 -15.61
CA LEU A 108 -6.83 -5.09 -16.40
C LEU A 108 -7.12 -6.55 -16.75
N GLU A 109 -7.77 -7.27 -15.86
CA GLU A 109 -8.22 -8.64 -16.11
C GLU A 109 -9.37 -8.68 -17.14
N GLN A 110 -10.37 -7.82 -16.97
CA GLN A 110 -11.57 -7.81 -17.82
C GLN A 110 -11.32 -7.24 -19.21
N ASP A 111 -10.64 -6.09 -19.31
CA ASP A 111 -10.48 -5.38 -20.57
C ASP A 111 -9.34 -5.93 -21.43
N TYR A 112 -8.30 -6.47 -20.79
CA TYR A 112 -7.08 -6.91 -21.49
C TYR A 112 -6.80 -8.41 -21.36
N GLY A 113 -7.60 -9.15 -20.60
CA GLY A 113 -7.42 -10.59 -20.40
C GLY A 113 -6.14 -10.97 -19.65
N LEU A 114 -5.57 -10.05 -18.87
CA LEU A 114 -4.38 -10.33 -18.11
C LEU A 114 -4.70 -11.21 -16.90
N ASN A 115 -3.74 -12.07 -16.51
CA ASN A 115 -3.89 -12.78 -15.25
C ASN A 115 -3.67 -11.83 -14.06
N THR A 116 -4.24 -12.21 -12.90
CA THR A 116 -4.22 -11.41 -11.66
C THR A 116 -2.81 -11.00 -11.24
N GLU A 117 -1.81 -11.86 -11.43
CA GLU A 117 -0.44 -11.58 -11.01
C GLU A 117 0.22 -10.50 -11.86
N LEU A 118 0.09 -10.57 -13.18
CA LEU A 118 0.58 -9.53 -14.10
C LEU A 118 -0.16 -8.21 -13.89
N ALA A 119 -1.48 -8.24 -13.72
CA ALA A 119 -2.28 -7.06 -13.45
C ALA A 119 -1.84 -6.37 -12.16
N LYS A 120 -1.69 -7.12 -11.08
CA LYS A 120 -1.16 -6.59 -9.80
C LYS A 120 0.24 -6.02 -9.94
N ALA A 121 1.12 -6.69 -10.67
CA ALA A 121 2.50 -6.24 -10.87
C ALA A 121 2.55 -4.93 -11.66
N LEU A 122 1.77 -4.78 -12.73
CA LEU A 122 1.67 -3.53 -13.50
C LEU A 122 1.25 -2.34 -12.63
N VAL A 123 0.26 -2.55 -11.76
CA VAL A 123 -0.22 -1.50 -10.86
C VAL A 123 0.82 -1.20 -9.78
N LYS A 124 1.40 -2.23 -9.14
CA LYS A 124 2.39 -2.09 -8.06
C LYS A 124 3.69 -1.42 -8.52
N GLU A 125 4.15 -1.74 -9.73
CA GLU A 125 5.39 -1.18 -10.30
C GLU A 125 5.16 0.14 -11.05
N ASN A 126 3.93 0.70 -10.96
CA ASN A 126 3.56 1.95 -11.62
C ASN A 126 3.80 1.93 -13.14
N LYS A 127 3.58 0.77 -13.77
CA LYS A 127 3.77 0.54 -15.21
C LYS A 127 2.48 0.64 -16.02
N LEU A 128 1.34 0.88 -15.36
CA LEU A 128 0.02 0.89 -15.99
C LEU A 128 -0.06 1.88 -17.17
N GLY A 129 0.40 3.12 -16.99
CA GLY A 129 0.35 4.14 -18.04
C GLY A 129 1.15 3.75 -19.28
N VAL A 130 2.36 3.22 -19.08
CA VAL A 130 3.23 2.74 -20.18
C VAL A 130 2.62 1.52 -20.87
N PHE A 131 2.01 0.62 -20.11
CA PHE A 131 1.30 -0.53 -20.64
C PHE A 131 0.12 -0.11 -21.54
N GLU A 132 -0.73 0.80 -21.06
CA GLU A 132 -1.89 1.29 -21.81
C GLU A 132 -1.47 2.03 -23.09
N GLU A 133 -0.38 2.79 -23.04
CA GLU A 133 0.19 3.48 -24.19
C GLU A 133 0.63 2.48 -25.28
N PHE A 134 1.44 1.47 -24.92
CA PHE A 134 1.86 0.44 -25.86
C PHE A 134 0.70 -0.42 -26.34
N HIS A 135 -0.25 -0.75 -25.45
CA HIS A 135 -1.44 -1.53 -25.87
C HIS A 135 -2.26 -0.81 -26.93
N LYS A 136 -2.46 0.50 -26.78
CA LYS A 136 -3.20 1.31 -27.77
C LYS A 136 -2.56 1.26 -29.16
N GLU A 137 -1.24 1.15 -29.24
CA GLU A 137 -0.49 1.14 -30.50
C GLU A 137 -0.34 -0.27 -31.09
N PHE A 138 -0.04 -1.24 -30.27
CA PHE A 138 0.34 -2.60 -30.71
C PHE A 138 -0.75 -3.66 -30.53
N GLY A 139 -1.67 -3.51 -29.59
CA GLY A 139 -2.81 -4.41 -29.38
C GLY A 139 -2.45 -5.79 -28.84
N MET A 140 -1.31 -5.96 -28.17
CA MET A 140 -0.79 -7.24 -27.67
C MET A 140 -0.63 -7.23 -26.15
N PRO A 141 -1.74 -7.25 -25.35
CA PRO A 141 -1.69 -6.96 -23.92
C PRO A 141 -0.79 -7.92 -23.13
N GLU A 142 -0.88 -9.22 -23.39
CA GLU A 142 -0.09 -10.21 -22.65
C GLU A 142 1.41 -10.05 -22.90
N ILE A 143 1.81 -9.87 -24.17
CA ILE A 143 3.22 -9.71 -24.54
C ILE A 143 3.80 -8.44 -23.92
N ILE A 144 3.08 -7.33 -24.01
CA ILE A 144 3.49 -6.05 -23.45
C ILE A 144 3.64 -6.15 -21.92
N ALA A 145 2.62 -6.70 -21.23
CA ALA A 145 2.65 -6.84 -19.78
C ALA A 145 3.81 -7.74 -19.32
N ARG A 146 4.01 -8.89 -19.94
CA ARG A 146 5.12 -9.81 -19.64
C ARG A 146 6.47 -9.15 -19.90
N THR A 147 6.61 -8.41 -20.98
CA THR A 147 7.86 -7.71 -21.31
C THR A 147 8.18 -6.66 -20.26
N LEU A 148 7.22 -5.81 -19.91
CA LEU A 148 7.42 -4.72 -18.95
C LEU A 148 7.70 -5.22 -17.53
N ILE A 149 7.16 -6.37 -17.13
CA ILE A 149 7.27 -6.90 -15.76
C ILE A 149 8.30 -8.01 -15.69
N LEU A 150 8.11 -9.11 -16.45
CA LEU A 150 8.93 -10.31 -16.28
C LEU A 150 10.26 -10.21 -17.01
N THR A 151 10.24 -9.80 -18.29
CA THR A 151 11.47 -9.73 -19.08
C THR A 151 12.45 -8.72 -18.51
N ILE A 152 11.99 -7.52 -18.15
CA ILE A 152 12.84 -6.50 -17.53
C ILE A 152 13.44 -7.00 -16.22
N LYS A 153 12.66 -7.67 -15.40
CA LYS A 153 13.13 -8.27 -14.15
C LYS A 153 14.18 -9.36 -14.37
N ASP A 154 13.97 -10.22 -15.36
CA ASP A 154 14.90 -11.28 -15.72
C ASP A 154 16.23 -10.73 -16.27
N LEU A 155 16.19 -9.75 -17.17
CA LEU A 155 17.38 -9.06 -17.70
C LEU A 155 18.22 -8.45 -16.56
N LYS A 156 17.56 -7.86 -15.55
CA LYS A 156 18.23 -7.24 -14.41
C LYS A 156 18.76 -8.28 -13.42
N SER A 157 17.94 -9.26 -13.02
CA SER A 157 18.27 -10.18 -11.91
C SER A 157 19.06 -11.40 -12.34
N ARG A 158 18.78 -11.99 -13.50
CA ARG A 158 19.44 -13.20 -13.98
C ARG A 158 20.66 -12.93 -14.84
N LEU A 159 20.57 -11.90 -15.71
CA LEU A 159 21.65 -11.60 -16.66
C LEU A 159 22.53 -10.42 -16.20
N ASN A 160 22.20 -9.81 -15.07
CA ASN A 160 22.90 -8.66 -14.50
C ASN A 160 23.09 -7.49 -15.51
N LEU A 161 22.12 -7.32 -16.41
CA LEU A 161 22.12 -6.25 -17.40
C LEU A 161 21.38 -5.01 -16.86
N ASN A 162 21.91 -3.85 -17.19
CA ASN A 162 21.25 -2.59 -16.80
C ASN A 162 20.07 -2.30 -17.74
N SER A 163 18.88 -2.79 -17.37
CA SER A 163 17.64 -2.59 -18.13
C SER A 163 17.19 -1.13 -18.21
N ASP A 164 17.72 -0.24 -17.36
CA ASP A 164 17.37 1.19 -17.37
C ASP A 164 17.93 1.91 -18.60
N LYS A 165 18.81 1.26 -19.35
CA LYS A 165 19.30 1.75 -20.64
C LYS A 165 18.30 1.57 -21.78
N LEU A 166 17.31 0.67 -21.62
CA LEU A 166 16.27 0.49 -22.62
C LEU A 166 15.39 1.73 -22.70
N THR A 167 15.26 2.27 -23.87
CA THR A 167 14.43 3.42 -24.15
C THR A 167 13.03 2.97 -24.62
N LYS A 168 12.07 3.88 -24.63
CA LYS A 168 10.76 3.63 -25.18
C LYS A 168 10.85 3.13 -26.64
N LYS A 169 11.74 3.70 -27.43
CA LYS A 169 11.97 3.30 -28.84
C LYS A 169 12.41 1.85 -28.98
N ASP A 170 13.19 1.32 -28.03
CA ASP A 170 13.63 -0.07 -28.08
C ASP A 170 12.46 -1.02 -27.90
N PHE A 171 11.50 -0.69 -27.02
CA PHE A 171 10.26 -1.46 -26.85
C PHE A 171 9.36 -1.34 -28.10
N GLU A 172 9.18 -0.14 -28.62
CA GLU A 172 8.39 0.11 -29.84
C GLU A 172 8.93 -0.71 -31.01
N GLU A 173 10.24 -0.73 -31.21
CA GLU A 173 10.87 -1.49 -32.29
C GLU A 173 10.63 -3.01 -32.12
N VAL A 174 10.82 -3.54 -30.92
CA VAL A 174 10.61 -4.97 -30.63
C VAL A 174 9.14 -5.34 -30.80
N PHE A 175 8.21 -4.51 -30.34
CA PHE A 175 6.78 -4.78 -30.51
C PHE A 175 6.34 -4.66 -31.97
N ASN A 176 6.95 -3.77 -32.75
CA ASN A 176 6.75 -3.73 -34.20
C ASN A 176 7.20 -5.01 -34.88
N TYR A 177 8.37 -5.55 -34.51
CA TYR A 177 8.84 -6.83 -35.10
C TYR A 177 7.89 -7.98 -34.80
N VAL A 178 7.32 -8.04 -33.60
CA VAL A 178 6.29 -9.05 -33.26
C VAL A 178 5.02 -8.81 -34.09
N LYS A 179 4.54 -7.58 -34.17
CA LYS A 179 3.33 -7.21 -34.91
C LYS A 179 3.45 -7.51 -36.39
N ASP A 180 4.63 -7.26 -36.97
CA ASP A 180 4.96 -7.54 -38.36
C ASP A 180 5.24 -9.03 -38.65
N GLY A 181 5.26 -9.88 -37.61
CA GLY A 181 5.59 -11.29 -37.76
C GLY A 181 7.08 -11.56 -38.09
N LYS A 182 7.97 -10.59 -37.89
CA LYS A 182 9.41 -10.72 -38.11
C LYS A 182 10.10 -11.54 -37.02
N ILE A 183 9.56 -11.50 -35.81
CA ILE A 183 9.99 -12.31 -34.69
C ILE A 183 8.79 -12.91 -33.96
N GLU A 184 8.96 -14.07 -33.37
CA GLU A 184 7.97 -14.66 -32.49
C GLU A 184 7.98 -14.01 -31.10
N LYS A 185 6.86 -14.10 -30.39
CA LYS A 185 6.71 -13.53 -29.04
C LYS A 185 7.77 -13.99 -28.06
N ASP A 186 8.23 -15.24 -28.19
CA ASP A 186 9.22 -15.85 -27.32
C ASP A 186 10.64 -15.34 -27.58
N ALA A 187 10.87 -14.67 -28.70
CA ALA A 187 12.16 -14.05 -29.04
C ALA A 187 12.32 -12.64 -28.41
N VAL A 188 11.24 -12.02 -27.92
CA VAL A 188 11.27 -10.67 -27.32
C VAL A 188 12.34 -10.51 -26.22
N PRO A 189 12.48 -11.43 -25.25
CA PRO A 189 13.52 -11.32 -24.22
C PRO A 189 14.94 -11.32 -24.81
N LYS A 190 15.16 -12.15 -25.83
CA LYS A 190 16.47 -12.26 -26.47
C LYS A 190 16.85 -11.01 -27.24
N VAL A 191 15.91 -10.44 -27.99
CA VAL A 191 16.14 -9.19 -28.74
C VAL A 191 16.45 -8.04 -27.80
N LEU A 192 15.74 -7.92 -26.67
CA LEU A 192 16.04 -6.89 -25.67
C LEU A 192 17.40 -7.12 -24.99
N GLU A 193 17.81 -8.38 -24.76
CA GLU A 193 19.15 -8.72 -24.29
C GLU A 193 20.22 -8.26 -25.29
N ASP A 194 20.05 -8.60 -26.56
CA ASP A 194 21.01 -8.28 -27.62
C ASP A 194 21.14 -6.76 -27.82
N LYS A 195 20.02 -6.01 -27.70
CA LYS A 195 20.07 -4.54 -27.68
C LYS A 195 20.89 -4.00 -26.51
N LEU A 196 20.70 -4.54 -25.31
CA LEU A 196 21.49 -4.14 -24.14
C LEU A 196 22.97 -4.48 -24.26
N ARG A 197 23.31 -5.56 -24.97
CA ARG A 197 24.70 -5.98 -25.24
C ARG A 197 25.32 -5.24 -26.43
N GLY A 198 24.52 -4.52 -27.23
CA GLY A 198 24.98 -3.85 -28.44
C GLY A 198 25.28 -4.82 -29.60
N THR A 199 24.64 -5.98 -29.61
CA THR A 199 24.81 -7.03 -30.63
C THR A 199 23.62 -7.14 -31.59
N PHE A 200 22.64 -6.26 -31.45
CA PHE A 200 21.45 -6.19 -32.30
C PHE A 200 21.56 -5.04 -33.31
#